data_13f89489a683552cc268f8bb8c3ff62a
#
_entry.id   13f89489a683552cc268f8bb8c3ff62a
#
_cell.length_a   1.000
_cell.length_b   1.000
_cell.length_c   1.000
_cell.angle_alpha   90.00
_cell.angle_beta   90.00
_cell.angle_gamma   90.00
#
_symmetry.space_group_name_H-M   'P 1'
#
loop_
_entity.id
_entity.type
_entity.pdbx_description
1 polymer ?
#
loop_
_entity_poly.entity_id
_entity_poly.type
_entity_poly.pdbx_seq_one_letter_code
_entity_poly.pdbx_strand_id
1 'polypeptide(L)'
;MLRIAIIDDLSADRAVLREAIERELAPRGAAFTIEEFASGEEFTAAFVPRRYDAAFIDIYMGEVSGMEVARLLYHRDPACRIIFLTTSQEFMLESYAVRATYYLVKPFAEERLRQALDFCFPAPDPSF
;
A
#
# COMPACT_ATOMS: atom_id res chain seq x y z
N MET A 1 -13.75 8.37 4.97
CA MET A 1 -13.22 7.03 5.32
C MET A 1 -12.03 6.69 4.44
N LEU A 2 -10.95 6.22 5.03
CA LEU A 2 -9.78 5.76 4.29
C LEU A 2 -9.98 4.30 3.87
N ARG A 3 -9.75 4.00 2.61
CA ARG A 3 -9.91 2.65 2.07
C ARG A 3 -8.55 2.16 1.60
N ILE A 4 -8.07 1.10 2.23
CA ILE A 4 -6.71 0.59 2.06
C ILE A 4 -6.77 -0.83 1.52
N ALA A 5 -5.98 -1.11 0.48
CA ALA A 5 -5.79 -2.45 -0.03
C ALA A 5 -4.41 -2.97 0.38
N ILE A 6 -4.33 -4.24 0.74
CA ILE A 6 -3.07 -4.94 0.98
C ILE A 6 -3.01 -6.10 -0.01
N ILE A 7 -1.97 -6.13 -0.84
CA ILE A 7 -1.78 -7.15 -1.86
C ILE A 7 -0.45 -7.86 -1.58
N ASP A 8 -0.51 -9.07 -1.05
CA ASP A 8 0.65 -9.86 -0.65
C ASP A 8 0.24 -11.33 -0.62
N ASP A 9 1.04 -12.22 -1.18
CA ASP A 9 0.71 -13.64 -1.25
C ASP A 9 0.93 -14.41 0.07
N LEU A 10 1.59 -13.79 1.05
CA LEU A 10 1.85 -14.41 2.35
C LEU A 10 0.85 -13.91 3.39
N SER A 11 -0.01 -14.80 3.87
CA SER A 11 -1.03 -14.44 4.86
C SER A 11 -0.44 -13.89 6.15
N ALA A 12 0.72 -14.42 6.57
CA ALA A 12 1.40 -13.93 7.77
C ALA A 12 1.86 -12.49 7.60
N ASP A 13 2.38 -12.14 6.42
CA ASP A 13 2.82 -10.78 6.13
C ASP A 13 1.64 -9.81 6.05
N ARG A 14 0.51 -10.26 5.47
CA ARG A 14 -0.70 -9.44 5.46
C ARG A 14 -1.20 -9.16 6.88
N ALA A 15 -1.18 -10.16 7.74
CA ALA A 15 -1.62 -9.99 9.14
C ALA A 15 -0.74 -9.00 9.89
N VAL A 16 0.58 -9.11 9.74
CA VAL A 16 1.53 -8.20 10.39
C VAL A 16 1.31 -6.76 9.92
N LEU A 17 1.15 -6.56 8.62
CA LEU A 17 0.93 -5.23 8.06
C LEU A 17 -0.43 -4.65 8.49
N ARG A 18 -1.49 -5.46 8.45
CA ARG A 18 -2.81 -5.02 8.89
C ARG A 18 -2.78 -4.54 10.33
N GLU A 19 -2.21 -5.34 11.22
CA GLU A 19 -2.11 -4.97 12.63
C GLU A 19 -1.31 -3.68 12.83
N ALA A 20 -0.22 -3.53 12.10
CA ALA A 20 0.61 -2.32 12.19
C ALA A 20 -0.15 -1.09 11.70
N ILE A 21 -0.88 -1.19 10.59
CA ILE A 21 -1.71 -0.09 10.07
C ILE A 21 -2.79 0.28 11.09
N GLU A 22 -3.47 -0.72 11.65
CA GLU A 22 -4.52 -0.48 12.65
C GLU A 22 -3.96 0.25 13.87
N ARG A 23 -2.78 -0.16 14.36
CA ARG A 23 -2.13 0.52 15.50
C ARG A 23 -1.81 1.99 15.20
N GLU A 24 -1.41 2.29 13.97
CA GLU A 24 -1.05 3.65 13.60
C GLU A 24 -2.27 4.52 13.30
N LEU A 25 -3.30 3.99 12.69
CA LEU A 25 -4.46 4.77 12.27
C LEU A 25 -5.53 4.92 13.34
N ALA A 26 -5.75 3.91 14.19
CA ALA A 26 -6.79 3.97 15.21
C ALA A 26 -6.66 5.20 16.13
N PRO A 27 -5.44 5.54 16.63
CA PRO A 27 -5.30 6.73 17.48
C PRO A 27 -5.56 8.06 16.77
N ARG A 28 -5.53 8.07 15.43
CA ARG A 28 -5.75 9.30 14.65
C ARG A 28 -7.23 9.67 14.57
N GLY A 29 -8.14 8.79 15.01
CA GLY A 29 -9.56 9.06 15.01
C GLY A 29 -10.21 9.01 13.63
N ALA A 30 -9.48 8.63 12.60
CA ALA A 30 -10.02 8.51 11.24
C ALA A 30 -10.67 7.14 11.06
N ALA A 31 -11.81 7.10 10.39
CA ALA A 31 -12.43 5.84 9.99
C ALA A 31 -11.64 5.26 8.80
N PHE A 32 -11.42 3.95 8.81
CA PHE A 32 -10.71 3.27 7.72
C PHE A 32 -11.21 1.85 7.54
N THR A 33 -11.00 1.32 6.34
CA THR A 33 -11.21 -0.09 6.04
C THR A 33 -9.97 -0.66 5.37
N ILE A 34 -9.71 -1.94 5.58
CA ILE A 34 -8.59 -2.65 4.97
C ILE A 34 -9.14 -3.89 4.29
N GLU A 35 -8.87 -4.03 2.99
CA GLU A 35 -9.15 -5.24 2.23
C GLU A 35 -7.85 -5.93 1.87
N GLU A 36 -7.80 -7.26 2.02
CA GLU A 36 -6.61 -8.05 1.74
C GLU A 36 -6.81 -8.88 0.48
N PHE A 37 -5.76 -8.96 -0.32
CA PHE A 37 -5.71 -9.75 -1.54
C PHE A 37 -4.48 -10.64 -1.50
N ALA A 38 -4.67 -11.91 -1.80
CA ALA A 38 -3.59 -12.90 -1.76
C ALA A 38 -2.77 -12.94 -3.06
N SER A 39 -3.18 -12.22 -4.09
CA SER A 39 -2.48 -12.20 -5.38
C SER A 39 -2.81 -10.95 -6.17
N GLY A 40 -1.97 -10.66 -7.17
CA GLY A 40 -2.25 -9.61 -8.12
C GLY A 40 -3.50 -9.89 -8.94
N GLU A 41 -3.76 -11.16 -9.26
CA GLU A 41 -4.95 -11.59 -10.00
C GLU A 41 -6.22 -11.26 -9.23
N GLU A 42 -6.25 -11.58 -7.92
CA GLU A 42 -7.40 -11.27 -7.07
C GLU A 42 -7.67 -9.77 -7.04
N PHE A 43 -6.61 -8.98 -6.88
CA PHE A 43 -6.77 -7.53 -6.85
C PHE A 43 -7.28 -7.00 -8.17
N THR A 44 -6.69 -7.45 -9.28
CA THR A 44 -7.08 -7.00 -10.62
C THR A 44 -8.54 -7.33 -10.92
N ALA A 45 -9.01 -8.51 -10.50
CA ALA A 45 -10.40 -8.90 -10.69
C ALA A 45 -11.38 -8.04 -9.88
N ALA A 46 -10.98 -7.57 -8.71
CA ALA A 46 -11.81 -6.73 -7.84
C ALA A 46 -11.65 -5.23 -8.12
N PHE A 47 -10.67 -4.85 -8.92
CA PHE A 47 -10.31 -3.45 -9.10
C PHE A 47 -11.43 -2.65 -9.76
N VAL A 48 -11.73 -1.51 -9.14
CA VAL A 48 -12.60 -0.48 -9.69
C VAL A 48 -11.91 0.86 -9.39
N PRO A 49 -11.79 1.78 -10.37
CA PRO A 49 -11.20 3.09 -10.09
C PRO A 49 -11.89 3.80 -8.93
N ARG A 50 -11.10 4.48 -8.11
CA ARG A 50 -11.55 5.25 -6.93
C ARG A 50 -12.06 4.38 -5.79
N ARG A 51 -11.77 3.09 -5.80
CA ARG A 51 -12.17 2.20 -4.71
C ARG A 51 -11.24 2.30 -3.51
N TYR A 52 -9.95 2.52 -3.75
CA TYR A 52 -8.93 2.57 -2.68
C TYR A 52 -8.19 3.88 -2.69
N ASP A 53 -7.89 4.37 -1.49
CA ASP A 53 -7.08 5.58 -1.31
C ASP A 53 -5.59 5.26 -1.30
N ALA A 54 -5.24 4.05 -0.83
CA ALA A 54 -3.87 3.56 -0.83
C ALA A 54 -3.83 2.06 -1.04
N ALA A 55 -2.77 1.58 -1.67
CA ALA A 55 -2.50 0.16 -1.89
C ALA A 55 -1.08 -0.16 -1.44
N PHE A 56 -0.97 -1.10 -0.52
CA PHE A 56 0.31 -1.67 -0.08
C PHE A 56 0.54 -2.93 -0.90
N ILE A 57 1.61 -2.94 -1.69
CA ILE A 57 1.82 -3.96 -2.72
C ILE A 57 3.17 -4.63 -2.52
N ASP A 58 3.17 -5.97 -2.33
CA ASP A 58 4.39 -6.76 -2.41
C ASP A 58 4.78 -6.92 -3.87
N ILE A 59 6.05 -6.70 -4.20
CA ILE A 59 6.53 -6.82 -5.57
C ILE A 59 6.64 -8.29 -5.98
N TYR A 60 7.13 -9.14 -5.08
CA TYR A 60 7.33 -10.56 -5.36
C TYR A 60 6.08 -11.36 -5.05
N MET A 61 5.25 -11.57 -6.07
CA MET A 61 4.03 -12.37 -5.97
C MET A 61 3.86 -13.16 -7.27
N GLY A 62 3.60 -14.41 -7.20
CA GLY A 62 3.17 -15.29 -8.29
C GLY A 62 3.37 -14.79 -9.73
N GLU A 63 2.39 -15.03 -10.60
CA GLU A 63 2.47 -14.70 -12.02
C GLU A 63 2.28 -13.20 -12.29
N VAL A 64 1.35 -12.56 -11.58
CA VAL A 64 1.15 -11.12 -11.69
C VAL A 64 1.96 -10.46 -10.58
N SER A 65 3.03 -9.77 -10.97
CA SER A 65 3.91 -9.11 -10.01
C SER A 65 3.28 -7.84 -9.43
N GLY A 66 3.81 -7.40 -8.29
CA GLY A 66 3.39 -6.13 -7.70
C GLY A 66 3.64 -4.94 -8.61
N MET A 67 4.69 -4.99 -9.43
CA MET A 67 4.94 -3.91 -10.41
C MET A 67 3.84 -3.83 -11.46
N GLU A 68 3.31 -4.97 -11.89
CA GLU A 68 2.19 -4.99 -12.85
C GLU A 68 0.92 -4.40 -12.22
N VAL A 69 0.65 -4.74 -10.96
CA VAL A 69 -0.47 -4.15 -10.21
C VAL A 69 -0.30 -2.64 -10.08
N ALA A 70 0.90 -2.19 -9.76
CA ALA A 70 1.20 -0.77 -9.63
C ALA A 70 1.03 -0.02 -10.95
N ARG A 71 1.43 -0.63 -12.07
CA ARG A 71 1.22 -0.03 -13.39
C ARG A 71 -0.26 0.12 -13.72
N LEU A 72 -1.07 -0.90 -13.37
CA LEU A 72 -2.52 -0.83 -13.53
C LEU A 72 -3.08 0.37 -12.76
N LEU A 73 -2.70 0.52 -11.49
CA LEU A 73 -3.15 1.63 -10.65
C LEU A 73 -2.68 2.97 -11.20
N TYR A 74 -1.42 3.06 -11.59
CA TYR A 74 -0.88 4.30 -12.13
C TYR A 74 -1.65 4.80 -13.35
N HIS A 75 -2.05 3.89 -14.23
CA HIS A 75 -2.78 4.23 -15.47
C HIS A 75 -4.28 4.40 -15.25
N ARG A 76 -4.88 3.60 -14.36
CA ARG A 76 -6.33 3.53 -14.21
C ARG A 76 -6.85 4.33 -13.01
N ASP A 77 -6.01 4.56 -12.01
CA ASP A 77 -6.40 5.29 -10.79
C ASP A 77 -5.19 6.00 -10.18
N PRO A 78 -4.69 7.05 -10.85
CA PRO A 78 -3.47 7.73 -10.39
C PRO A 78 -3.63 8.43 -9.04
N ALA A 79 -4.84 8.60 -8.54
CA ALA A 79 -5.07 9.17 -7.20
C ALA A 79 -4.80 8.17 -6.09
N CYS A 80 -4.80 6.86 -6.39
CA CYS A 80 -4.49 5.85 -5.39
C CYS A 80 -3.00 5.90 -5.06
N ARG A 81 -2.67 6.04 -3.77
CA ARG A 81 -1.27 6.07 -3.33
C ARG A 81 -0.72 4.65 -3.34
N ILE A 82 0.50 4.49 -3.86
CA ILE A 82 1.15 3.20 -3.97
C ILE A 82 2.30 3.12 -2.97
N ILE A 83 2.29 2.11 -2.10
CA ILE A 83 3.37 1.82 -1.18
C ILE A 83 3.83 0.40 -1.47
N PHE A 84 5.08 0.24 -1.88
CA PHE A 84 5.64 -1.09 -2.07
C PHE A 84 6.18 -1.65 -0.76
N LEU A 85 5.95 -2.96 -0.55
CA LEU A 85 6.61 -3.74 0.48
C LEU A 85 7.32 -4.91 -0.18
N THR A 86 8.62 -5.07 0.09
CA THR A 86 9.40 -6.15 -0.52
C THR A 86 10.64 -6.43 0.31
N THR A 87 11.21 -7.61 0.12
CA THR A 87 12.47 -8.00 0.77
C THR A 87 13.70 -7.42 0.09
N SER A 88 13.56 -6.72 -1.04
CA SER A 88 14.68 -6.23 -1.83
C SER A 88 14.51 -4.76 -2.20
N GLN A 89 15.64 -4.05 -2.36
CA GLN A 89 15.67 -2.68 -2.86
C GLN A 89 15.88 -2.59 -4.37
N GLU A 90 15.96 -3.73 -5.06
CA GLU A 90 16.32 -3.75 -6.48
C GLU A 90 15.31 -3.07 -7.39
N PHE A 91 14.05 -2.93 -6.96
CA PHE A 91 13.00 -2.29 -7.74
C PHE A 91 12.77 -0.82 -7.38
N MET A 92 13.66 -0.23 -6.57
CA MET A 92 13.45 1.13 -6.10
C MET A 92 13.43 2.14 -7.26
N LEU A 93 14.26 1.96 -8.28
CA LEU A 93 14.25 2.83 -9.45
C LEU A 93 12.95 2.69 -10.24
N GLU A 94 12.49 1.45 -10.46
CA GLU A 94 11.25 1.22 -11.19
C GLU A 94 10.03 1.80 -10.45
N SER A 95 10.11 1.92 -9.12
CA SER A 95 9.00 2.48 -8.34
C SER A 95 8.72 3.94 -8.70
N TYR A 96 9.72 4.68 -9.15
CA TYR A 96 9.52 6.06 -9.61
C TYR A 96 8.66 6.13 -10.87
N ALA A 97 8.75 5.13 -11.74
CA ALA A 97 7.97 5.13 -13.00
C ALA A 97 6.47 5.02 -12.76
N VAL A 98 6.05 4.45 -11.63
CA VAL A 98 4.64 4.34 -11.23
C VAL A 98 4.28 5.37 -10.16
N ARG A 99 5.18 6.30 -9.85
CA ARG A 99 5.00 7.36 -8.85
C ARG A 99 4.60 6.80 -7.48
N ALA A 100 5.30 5.74 -7.04
CA ALA A 100 5.07 5.19 -5.71
C ALA A 100 5.30 6.26 -4.66
N THR A 101 4.41 6.32 -3.68
CA THR A 101 4.51 7.29 -2.58
C THR A 101 5.61 6.89 -1.61
N TYR A 102 5.81 5.60 -1.40
CA TYR A 102 6.81 5.11 -0.45
C TYR A 102 7.24 3.69 -0.83
N TYR A 103 8.41 3.28 -0.33
CA TYR A 103 8.98 1.96 -0.59
C TYR A 103 9.48 1.41 0.75
N LEU A 104 8.86 0.32 1.24
CA LEU A 104 9.21 -0.31 2.51
C LEU A 104 9.93 -1.62 2.26
N VAL A 105 11.06 -1.82 2.90
CA VAL A 105 11.82 -3.07 2.84
C VAL A 105 11.44 -3.94 4.04
N LYS A 106 11.07 -5.19 3.78
CA LYS A 106 10.73 -6.15 4.84
C LYS A 106 11.99 -6.71 5.49
N PRO A 107 12.00 -6.92 6.81
CA PRO A 107 11.02 -6.46 7.77
C PRO A 107 11.11 -4.94 7.97
N PHE A 108 9.96 -4.28 8.04
CA PHE A 108 9.94 -2.83 8.17
C PHE A 108 9.85 -2.41 9.65
N ALA A 109 10.46 -1.25 9.97
CA ALA A 109 10.29 -0.63 11.27
C ALA A 109 8.93 0.12 11.31
N GLU A 110 8.27 0.13 12.47
CA GLU A 110 7.00 0.85 12.61
C GLU A 110 7.11 2.33 12.26
N GLU A 111 8.26 2.94 12.56
CA GLU A 111 8.51 4.34 12.20
C GLU A 111 8.45 4.57 10.69
N ARG A 112 8.96 3.62 9.89
CA ARG A 112 8.89 3.70 8.43
C ARG A 112 7.46 3.59 7.93
N LEU A 113 6.68 2.70 8.52
CA LEU A 113 5.27 2.60 8.20
C LEU A 113 4.52 3.88 8.55
N ARG A 114 4.83 4.45 9.72
CA ARG A 114 4.22 5.73 10.13
C ARG A 114 4.52 6.82 9.11
N GLN A 115 5.77 6.92 8.65
CA GLN A 115 6.15 7.87 7.61
C GLN A 115 5.38 7.63 6.31
N ALA A 116 5.24 6.38 5.89
CA ALA A 116 4.47 6.05 4.69
C ALA A 116 3.01 6.49 4.82
N LEU A 117 2.40 6.23 5.97
CA LEU A 117 1.02 6.65 6.23
C LEU A 117 0.89 8.16 6.29
N ASP A 118 1.88 8.86 6.83
CA ASP A 118 1.88 10.32 6.88
C ASP A 118 1.95 10.93 5.47
N PHE A 119 2.69 10.30 4.55
CA PHE A 119 2.73 10.74 3.16
C PHE A 119 1.40 10.49 2.44
N CYS A 120 0.75 9.36 2.73
CA CYS A 120 -0.53 9.01 2.11
C CYS A 120 -1.69 9.82 2.68
N PHE A 121 -1.68 10.02 3.99
CA PHE A 121 -2.78 10.64 4.74
C PHE A 121 -2.23 11.68 5.70
N PRO A 122 -1.74 12.81 5.19
CA PRO A 122 -1.14 13.83 6.05
C PRO A 122 -2.19 14.41 7.01
N ALA A 123 -1.77 14.67 8.26
CA ALA A 123 -2.61 15.35 9.21
C ALA A 123 -2.85 16.79 8.75
N PRO A 124 -4.03 17.38 9.05
CA PRO A 124 -4.24 18.80 8.76
C PRO A 124 -3.19 19.66 9.45
N ASP A 125 -2.74 20.72 8.75
CA ASP A 125 -1.78 21.63 9.33
C ASP A 125 -2.47 22.41 10.47
N PRO A 126 -1.96 22.32 11.70
CA PRO A 126 -2.60 23.00 12.84
C PRO A 126 -2.54 24.53 12.77
N SER A 127 -1.79 25.08 11.83
CA SER A 127 -1.72 26.53 11.65
C SER A 127 -2.92 27.10 10.88
N PHE A 128 -3.78 26.27 10.34
CA PHE A 128 -4.99 26.72 9.62
C PHE A 128 -6.23 26.68 10.49
#